data_e081b99877c0c08db6e4c57416c3bcd1
#
_entry.id   e081b99877c0c08db6e4c57416c3bcd1
#
_cell.length_a   1.000
_cell.length_b   1.000
_cell.length_c   1.000
_cell.angle_alpha   90.00
_cell.angle_beta   90.00
_cell.angle_gamma   90.00
#
_symmetry.space_group_name_H-M   'P 1'
#
loop_
_entity.id
_entity.type
_entity.pdbx_description
1 polymer ?
#
loop_
_entity_poly.entity_id
_entity_poly.type
_entity_poly.pdbx_seq_one_letter_code
_entity_poly.pdbx_strand_id
1 'polypeptide(L)'
;MIYTDFKGEKISQLGFGTMRLPVINGVDKDIDEEKALEMFDYAYKHGINYFDTAWGYHEGNSEIVVGKALSRYPRESFHLTTKFPGYDRNNFPKVKEIFAKQLEKLQTEYFDFYLFHNVCEYNIENYLNPEFGVKEYLVSEREAGRIKHLGFSDHSGIECFKRFLDAYGDVIEFCQIQLNWLDWDFQEAKEKVRNL
;
A
#
# COMPACT_ATOMS: atom_id res chain seq x y z
N MET A 1 2.82 -7.82 -21.24
CA MET A 1 2.58 -6.79 -20.20
C MET A 1 3.14 -5.46 -20.69
N ILE A 2 2.44 -4.34 -20.41
CA ILE A 2 2.96 -3.00 -20.65
C ILE A 2 3.58 -2.50 -19.35
N TYR A 3 4.73 -1.82 -19.45
CA TYR A 3 5.45 -1.28 -18.31
C TYR A 3 5.57 0.23 -18.43
N THR A 4 5.59 0.91 -17.29
CA THR A 4 5.87 2.34 -17.16
C THR A 4 7.13 2.51 -16.33
N ASP A 5 7.93 3.52 -16.64
CA ASP A 5 9.06 3.92 -15.82
C ASP A 5 8.56 4.78 -14.65
N PHE A 6 8.97 4.41 -13.45
CA PHE A 6 8.79 5.22 -12.24
C PHE A 6 10.15 5.39 -11.57
N LYS A 7 10.75 6.56 -11.72
CA LYS A 7 12.07 6.90 -11.14
C LYS A 7 13.18 5.89 -11.47
N GLY A 8 13.17 5.34 -12.69
CA GLY A 8 14.13 4.36 -13.16
C GLY A 8 13.74 2.90 -12.91
N GLU A 9 12.63 2.64 -12.21
CA GLU A 9 12.09 1.30 -12.00
C GLU A 9 11.00 1.00 -13.02
N LYS A 10 11.05 -0.16 -13.68
CA LYS A 10 10.03 -0.61 -14.62
C LYS A 10 8.89 -1.30 -13.88
N ILE A 11 7.72 -0.66 -13.86
CA ILE A 11 6.54 -1.14 -13.17
C ILE A 11 5.47 -1.56 -14.20
N SER A 12 4.86 -2.74 -14.02
CA SER A 12 3.74 -3.16 -14.84
C SER A 12 2.54 -2.23 -14.64
N GLN A 13 1.92 -1.77 -15.74
CA GLN A 13 0.75 -0.89 -15.67
C GLN A 13 -0.45 -1.58 -15.01
N LEU A 14 -0.51 -2.91 -15.04
CA LEU A 14 -1.45 -3.71 -14.27
C LEU A 14 -0.77 -4.18 -13.00
N GLY A 15 -1.25 -3.75 -11.84
CA GLY A 15 -0.87 -4.26 -10.53
C GLY A 15 -1.77 -5.41 -10.06
N PHE A 16 -1.27 -6.23 -9.15
CA PHE A 16 -2.03 -7.29 -8.49
C PHE A 16 -2.38 -6.87 -7.06
N GLY A 17 -3.64 -6.49 -6.83
CA GLY A 17 -4.16 -6.12 -5.51
C GLY A 17 -4.72 -7.33 -4.75
N THR A 18 -4.52 -7.36 -3.44
CA THR A 18 -4.86 -8.52 -2.60
C THR A 18 -5.98 -8.27 -1.58
N MET A 19 -6.74 -7.20 -1.76
CA MET A 19 -7.88 -6.88 -0.90
C MET A 19 -9.04 -7.89 -1.02
N ARG A 20 -9.11 -8.62 -2.14
CA ARG A 20 -10.19 -9.57 -2.45
C ARG A 20 -9.62 -10.87 -3.00
N LEU A 21 -8.73 -11.50 -2.25
CA LEU A 21 -8.27 -12.86 -2.57
C LEU A 21 -9.44 -13.86 -2.44
N PRO A 22 -9.39 -15.00 -3.12
CA PRO A 22 -10.40 -16.04 -2.94
C PRO A 22 -10.45 -16.52 -1.49
N VAL A 23 -11.65 -16.74 -0.97
CA VAL A 23 -11.87 -17.15 0.42
C VAL A 23 -12.69 -18.44 0.49
N ILE A 24 -12.54 -19.18 1.58
CA ILE A 24 -13.28 -20.43 1.86
C ILE A 24 -14.62 -20.06 2.49
N ASN A 25 -15.72 -20.59 1.95
CA ASN A 25 -17.08 -20.42 2.47
C ASN A 25 -17.53 -18.95 2.67
N GLY A 26 -16.92 -18.00 1.95
CA GLY A 26 -17.25 -16.58 2.09
C GLY A 26 -16.77 -15.92 3.38
N VAL A 27 -15.87 -16.56 4.13
CA VAL A 27 -15.29 -16.02 5.37
C VAL A 27 -14.04 -15.23 5.03
N ASP A 28 -14.04 -13.92 5.26
CA ASP A 28 -13.00 -13.00 4.78
C ASP A 28 -11.58 -13.37 5.23
N LYS A 29 -11.42 -13.77 6.50
CA LYS A 29 -10.11 -14.17 7.05
C LYS A 29 -9.58 -15.50 6.49
N ASP A 30 -10.47 -16.38 6.00
CA ASP A 30 -10.12 -17.73 5.58
C ASP A 30 -9.78 -17.73 4.08
N ILE A 31 -8.60 -17.22 3.74
CA ILE A 31 -8.12 -17.18 2.36
C ILE A 31 -7.94 -18.61 1.84
N ASP A 32 -8.45 -18.89 0.64
CA ASP A 32 -8.13 -20.11 -0.12
C ASP A 32 -6.69 -19.98 -0.63
N GLU A 33 -5.73 -20.38 0.22
CA GLU A 33 -4.31 -20.19 -0.06
C GLU A 33 -3.88 -20.89 -1.37
N GLU A 34 -4.43 -22.06 -1.68
CA GLU A 34 -4.08 -22.78 -2.91
C GLU A 34 -4.44 -21.97 -4.15
N LYS A 35 -5.69 -21.50 -4.23
CA LYS A 35 -6.12 -20.64 -5.34
C LYS A 35 -5.40 -19.30 -5.36
N ALA A 36 -5.15 -18.70 -4.19
CA ALA A 36 -4.40 -17.46 -4.13
C ALA A 36 -2.99 -17.63 -4.70
N LEU A 37 -2.26 -18.68 -4.31
CA LEU A 37 -0.92 -18.98 -4.82
C LEU A 37 -0.93 -19.23 -6.34
N GLU A 38 -1.92 -19.93 -6.88
CA GLU A 38 -2.10 -20.11 -8.33
C GLU A 38 -2.30 -18.75 -9.05
N MET A 39 -3.09 -17.85 -8.46
CA MET A 39 -3.29 -16.50 -9.02
C MET A 39 -1.99 -15.67 -9.02
N PHE A 40 -1.21 -15.73 -7.94
CA PHE A 40 0.11 -15.08 -7.89
C PHE A 40 1.05 -15.64 -8.96
N ASP A 41 1.10 -16.95 -9.12
CA ASP A 41 1.93 -17.61 -10.14
C ASP A 41 1.52 -17.18 -11.55
N TYR A 42 0.20 -17.14 -11.80
CA TYR A 42 -0.30 -16.68 -13.08
C TYR A 42 0.06 -15.22 -13.34
N ALA A 43 -0.18 -14.35 -12.39
CA ALA A 43 0.13 -12.92 -12.50
C ALA A 43 1.63 -12.68 -12.79
N TYR A 44 2.49 -13.26 -11.97
CA TYR A 44 3.94 -13.14 -12.10
C TYR A 44 4.45 -13.66 -13.46
N LYS A 45 4.05 -14.88 -13.86
CA LYS A 45 4.43 -15.49 -15.15
C LYS A 45 3.97 -14.69 -16.38
N HIS A 46 2.90 -13.89 -16.22
CA HIS A 46 2.39 -13.02 -17.28
C HIS A 46 2.94 -11.58 -17.21
N GLY A 47 3.93 -11.35 -16.36
CA GLY A 47 4.71 -10.12 -16.30
C GLY A 47 4.13 -9.03 -15.39
N ILE A 48 3.17 -9.35 -14.51
CA ILE A 48 2.83 -8.45 -13.42
C ILE A 48 3.98 -8.49 -12.42
N ASN A 49 4.52 -7.30 -12.10
CA ASN A 49 5.60 -7.15 -11.14
C ASN A 49 5.29 -6.15 -10.02
N TYR A 50 4.05 -5.67 -9.90
CA TYR A 50 3.60 -4.79 -8.82
C TYR A 50 2.51 -5.50 -8.01
N PHE A 51 2.80 -5.77 -6.73
CA PHE A 51 1.90 -6.49 -5.82
C PHE A 51 1.55 -5.60 -4.63
N ASP A 52 0.24 -5.39 -4.43
CA ASP A 52 -0.29 -4.47 -3.42
C ASP A 52 -1.09 -5.23 -2.36
N THR A 53 -0.73 -4.99 -1.10
CA THR A 53 -1.45 -5.49 0.08
C THR A 53 -1.64 -4.40 1.13
N ALA A 54 -2.24 -4.73 2.26
CA ALA A 54 -2.32 -3.87 3.43
C ALA A 54 -2.53 -4.66 4.72
N TRP A 55 -2.20 -4.04 5.84
CA TRP A 55 -2.28 -4.59 7.19
C TRP A 55 -3.62 -5.26 7.53
N GLY A 56 -4.75 -4.61 7.18
CA GLY A 56 -6.10 -5.08 7.56
C GLY A 56 -6.78 -5.97 6.53
N TYR A 57 -6.20 -6.20 5.36
CA TYR A 57 -6.83 -7.04 4.35
C TYR A 57 -6.96 -8.47 4.83
N HIS A 58 -8.15 -9.04 4.65
CA HIS A 58 -8.50 -10.39 5.15
C HIS A 58 -8.21 -10.55 6.66
N GLU A 59 -8.63 -9.57 7.46
CA GLU A 59 -8.41 -9.52 8.90
C GLU A 59 -6.92 -9.68 9.30
N GLY A 60 -6.00 -9.23 8.43
CA GLY A 60 -4.55 -9.28 8.62
C GLY A 60 -3.83 -10.49 8.03
N ASN A 61 -4.56 -11.40 7.38
CA ASN A 61 -3.99 -12.62 6.77
C ASN A 61 -3.45 -12.38 5.36
N SER A 62 -3.88 -11.30 4.66
CA SER A 62 -3.39 -11.02 3.31
C SER A 62 -1.87 -10.90 3.24
N GLU A 63 -1.24 -10.14 4.14
CA GLU A 63 0.23 -9.99 4.16
C GLU A 63 0.96 -11.32 4.35
N ILE A 64 0.39 -12.25 5.14
CA ILE A 64 0.98 -13.59 5.37
C ILE A 64 0.96 -14.41 4.06
N VAL A 65 -0.19 -14.42 3.37
CA VAL A 65 -0.34 -15.14 2.09
C VAL A 65 0.52 -14.53 1.01
N VAL A 66 0.60 -13.19 0.93
CA VAL A 66 1.48 -12.47 0.01
C VAL A 66 2.95 -12.83 0.26
N GLY A 67 3.40 -12.84 1.52
CA GLY A 67 4.75 -13.24 1.88
C GLY A 67 5.07 -14.67 1.42
N LYS A 68 4.17 -15.64 1.71
CA LYS A 68 4.31 -17.03 1.23
C LYS A 68 4.35 -17.11 -0.31
N ALA A 69 3.53 -16.33 -0.99
CA ALA A 69 3.45 -16.34 -2.44
C ALA A 69 4.72 -15.80 -3.09
N LEU A 70 5.17 -14.62 -2.64
CA LEU A 70 6.26 -13.89 -3.28
C LEU A 70 7.65 -14.35 -2.87
N SER A 71 7.82 -14.98 -1.68
CA SER A 71 9.10 -15.59 -1.27
C SER A 71 9.59 -16.72 -2.20
N ARG A 72 8.72 -17.20 -3.10
CA ARG A 72 9.07 -18.21 -4.13
C ARG A 72 9.81 -17.62 -5.33
N TYR A 73 9.91 -16.30 -5.43
CA TYR A 73 10.53 -15.58 -6.56
C TYR A 73 11.71 -14.74 -6.09
N PRO A 74 12.67 -14.41 -6.98
CA PRO A 74 13.75 -13.49 -6.64
C PRO A 74 13.17 -12.13 -6.18
N ARG A 75 13.63 -11.62 -5.04
CA ARG A 75 13.06 -10.42 -4.41
C ARG A 75 13.13 -9.18 -5.30
N GLU A 76 14.18 -9.05 -6.09
CA GLU A 76 14.43 -7.96 -7.03
C GLU A 76 13.58 -8.05 -8.32
N SER A 77 12.83 -9.13 -8.52
CA SER A 77 12.03 -9.33 -9.73
C SER A 77 10.61 -8.75 -9.65
N PHE A 78 10.23 -8.23 -8.48
CA PHE A 78 8.91 -7.64 -8.26
C PHE A 78 8.97 -6.46 -7.28
N HIS A 79 7.95 -5.62 -7.34
CA HIS A 79 7.71 -4.50 -6.42
C HIS A 79 6.63 -4.88 -5.42
N LEU A 80 6.96 -4.78 -4.14
CA LEU A 80 6.06 -5.11 -3.03
C LEU A 80 5.59 -3.83 -2.35
N THR A 81 4.27 -3.73 -2.22
CA THR A 81 3.60 -2.57 -1.63
C THR A 81 2.76 -2.98 -0.44
N THR A 82 2.94 -2.28 0.68
CA THR A 82 2.01 -2.34 1.82
C THR A 82 1.81 -0.95 2.42
N LYS A 83 1.01 -0.84 3.49
CA LYS A 83 0.51 0.44 3.94
C LYS A 83 0.45 0.51 5.48
N PHE A 84 0.76 1.66 6.06
CA PHE A 84 0.54 1.95 7.48
C PHE A 84 -0.97 2.08 7.76
N PRO A 85 -1.55 1.31 8.69
CA PRO A 85 -3.00 1.25 8.90
C PRO A 85 -3.55 2.45 9.69
N GLY A 86 -3.46 3.65 9.12
CA GLY A 86 -3.90 4.91 9.73
C GLY A 86 -5.42 5.09 9.85
N TYR A 87 -6.21 4.12 9.43
CA TYR A 87 -7.66 4.09 9.63
C TYR A 87 -8.09 3.77 11.07
N ASP A 88 -7.17 3.30 11.91
CA ASP A 88 -7.38 3.09 13.33
C ASP A 88 -6.37 3.93 14.13
N ARG A 89 -6.88 4.86 14.97
CA ARG A 89 -6.07 5.73 15.80
C ARG A 89 -5.13 4.97 16.75
N ASN A 90 -5.51 3.79 17.19
CA ASN A 90 -4.70 2.96 18.09
C ASN A 90 -3.41 2.44 17.44
N ASN A 91 -3.30 2.52 16.13
CA ASN A 91 -2.12 2.11 15.38
C ASN A 91 -1.02 3.19 15.37
N PHE A 92 -1.37 4.47 15.51
CA PHE A 92 -0.40 5.56 15.40
C PHE A 92 0.75 5.44 16.40
N PRO A 93 0.52 5.20 17.71
CA PRO A 93 1.61 5.00 18.66
C PRO A 93 2.44 3.73 18.41
N LYS A 94 1.97 2.82 17.57
CA LYS A 94 2.57 1.50 17.30
C LYS A 94 3.25 1.41 15.94
N VAL A 95 3.51 2.53 15.28
CA VAL A 95 4.03 2.53 13.90
C VAL A 95 5.27 1.64 13.74
N LYS A 96 6.19 1.65 14.71
CA LYS A 96 7.41 0.84 14.71
C LYS A 96 7.13 -0.67 14.80
N GLU A 97 6.23 -1.05 15.70
CA GLU A 97 5.82 -2.45 15.88
C GLU A 97 5.10 -2.99 14.64
N ILE A 98 4.19 -2.18 14.08
CA ILE A 98 3.43 -2.53 12.88
C ILE A 98 4.38 -2.71 11.70
N PHE A 99 5.29 -1.77 11.47
CA PHE A 99 6.27 -1.85 10.39
C PHE A 99 7.14 -3.11 10.48
N ALA A 100 7.68 -3.39 11.68
CA ALA A 100 8.47 -4.61 11.92
C ALA A 100 7.65 -5.88 11.67
N LYS A 101 6.38 -5.90 12.10
CA LYS A 101 5.49 -7.04 11.90
C LYS A 101 5.10 -7.24 10.43
N GLN A 102 5.00 -6.17 9.66
CA GLN A 102 4.76 -6.24 8.21
C GLN A 102 5.94 -6.85 7.47
N LEU A 103 7.18 -6.48 7.81
CA LEU A 103 8.39 -7.12 7.27
C LEU A 103 8.41 -8.62 7.56
N GLU A 104 8.04 -9.03 8.80
CA GLU A 104 7.96 -10.44 9.20
C GLU A 104 6.89 -11.19 8.38
N LYS A 105 5.65 -10.66 8.34
CA LYS A 105 4.53 -11.29 7.62
C LYS A 105 4.82 -11.45 6.13
N LEU A 106 5.40 -10.42 5.52
CA LEU A 106 5.72 -10.36 4.09
C LEU A 106 7.04 -11.04 3.74
N GLN A 107 7.78 -11.58 4.74
CA GLN A 107 9.04 -12.31 4.58
C GLN A 107 10.07 -11.52 3.75
N THR A 108 10.23 -10.24 4.04
CA THR A 108 11.11 -9.32 3.30
C THR A 108 11.86 -8.40 4.23
N GLU A 109 12.98 -7.87 3.77
CA GLU A 109 13.79 -6.89 4.52
C GLU A 109 13.46 -5.44 4.14
N TYR A 110 12.73 -5.22 3.04
CA TYR A 110 12.35 -3.89 2.57
C TYR A 110 11.05 -3.92 1.76
N PHE A 111 10.41 -2.75 1.64
CA PHE A 111 9.29 -2.50 0.75
C PHE A 111 9.73 -1.60 -0.39
N ASP A 112 9.27 -1.91 -1.61
CA ASP A 112 9.50 -1.01 -2.75
C ASP A 112 8.61 0.21 -2.62
N PHE A 113 7.34 0.04 -2.23
CA PHE A 113 6.38 1.10 -2.01
C PHE A 113 5.74 0.97 -0.64
N TYR A 114 5.67 2.06 0.10
CA TYR A 114 4.99 2.09 1.39
C TYR A 114 4.08 3.31 1.47
N LEU A 115 2.83 3.12 1.91
CA LEU A 115 1.82 4.17 1.87
C LEU A 115 1.31 4.54 3.27
N PHE A 116 1.05 5.82 3.48
CA PHE A 116 0.12 6.28 4.51
C PHE A 116 -1.30 5.88 4.06
N HIS A 117 -1.92 4.90 4.75
CA HIS A 117 -3.14 4.24 4.29
C HIS A 117 -4.39 5.05 4.58
N ASN A 118 -5.26 5.15 3.54
CA ASN A 118 -6.63 5.63 3.69
C ASN A 118 -6.72 7.04 4.31
N VAL A 119 -5.93 7.97 3.81
CA VAL A 119 -6.01 9.36 4.24
C VAL A 119 -7.42 9.88 3.94
N CYS A 120 -8.10 10.38 4.97
CA CYS A 120 -9.46 10.89 4.88
C CYS A 120 -9.78 11.83 6.05
N GLU A 121 -10.95 12.47 6.02
CA GLU A 121 -11.41 13.42 7.03
C GLU A 121 -11.42 12.87 8.46
N TYR A 122 -11.59 11.55 8.62
CA TYR A 122 -11.66 10.92 9.94
C TYR A 122 -10.30 10.71 10.60
N ASN A 123 -9.21 10.71 9.83
CA ASN A 123 -7.87 10.39 10.34
C ASN A 123 -6.79 11.42 10.04
N ILE A 124 -7.08 12.44 9.23
CA ILE A 124 -6.10 13.47 8.86
C ILE A 124 -5.46 14.12 10.08
N GLU A 125 -6.23 14.41 11.13
CA GLU A 125 -5.71 15.02 12.35
C GLU A 125 -4.72 14.11 13.09
N ASN A 126 -4.89 12.79 13.00
CA ASN A 126 -3.93 11.85 13.58
C ASN A 126 -2.64 11.81 12.76
N TYR A 127 -2.72 11.87 11.43
CA TYR A 127 -1.55 11.96 10.57
C TYR A 127 -0.77 13.26 10.80
N LEU A 128 -1.49 14.39 11.00
CA LEU A 128 -0.87 15.70 11.23
C LEU A 128 -0.37 15.89 12.67
N ASN A 129 -0.69 14.99 13.61
CA ASN A 129 -0.24 15.10 14.99
C ASN A 129 1.23 14.67 15.12
N PRO A 130 2.17 15.61 15.42
CA PRO A 130 3.59 15.30 15.52
C PRO A 130 3.92 14.38 16.70
N GLU A 131 3.05 14.26 17.73
CA GLU A 131 3.28 13.37 18.87
C GLU A 131 3.34 11.89 18.47
N PHE A 132 2.69 11.51 17.38
CA PHE A 132 2.74 10.14 16.88
C PHE A 132 4.04 9.83 16.11
N GLY A 133 4.69 10.83 15.53
CA GLY A 133 5.96 10.69 14.83
C GLY A 133 5.95 9.73 13.65
N VAL A 134 4.76 9.52 13.02
CA VAL A 134 4.61 8.54 11.93
C VAL A 134 5.37 8.97 10.68
N LYS A 135 5.29 10.27 10.31
CA LYS A 135 6.05 10.82 9.17
C LYS A 135 7.55 10.63 9.38
N GLU A 136 8.04 11.08 10.51
CA GLU A 136 9.47 11.06 10.85
C GLU A 136 10.00 9.62 10.87
N TYR A 137 9.23 8.70 11.45
CA TYR A 137 9.63 7.30 11.50
C TYR A 137 9.69 6.67 10.08
N LEU A 138 8.66 6.83 9.26
CA LEU A 138 8.65 6.24 7.91
C LEU A 138 9.70 6.89 6.99
N VAL A 139 10.00 8.18 7.17
CA VAL A 139 11.14 8.83 6.50
C VAL A 139 12.46 8.19 6.94
N SER A 140 12.65 7.94 8.22
CA SER A 140 13.86 7.27 8.72
C SER A 140 14.01 5.84 8.19
N GLU A 141 12.91 5.11 7.99
CA GLU A 141 12.91 3.80 7.36
C GLU A 141 13.30 3.87 5.87
N ARG A 142 12.88 4.93 5.17
CA ARG A 142 13.32 5.19 3.80
C ARG A 142 14.82 5.51 3.73
N GLU A 143 15.32 6.36 4.60
CA GLU A 143 16.74 6.68 4.70
C GLU A 143 17.61 5.46 5.04
N ALA A 144 17.07 4.54 5.84
CA ALA A 144 17.70 3.26 6.17
C ALA A 144 17.62 2.20 5.04
N GLY A 145 16.93 2.52 3.91
CA GLY A 145 16.78 1.61 2.77
C GLY A 145 15.72 0.52 2.96
N ARG A 146 14.91 0.59 4.03
CA ARG A 146 13.81 -0.38 4.23
C ARG A 146 12.50 0.02 3.55
N ILE A 147 12.42 1.24 3.06
CA ILE A 147 11.38 1.72 2.13
C ILE A 147 12.11 2.38 0.95
N LYS A 148 11.75 2.04 -0.29
CA LYS A 148 12.29 2.75 -1.46
C LYS A 148 11.49 4.01 -1.75
N HIS A 149 10.17 3.87 -1.85
CA HIS A 149 9.27 4.96 -2.22
C HIS A 149 8.15 5.12 -1.19
N LEU A 150 7.98 6.35 -0.67
CA LEU A 150 6.87 6.72 0.20
C LEU A 150 5.75 7.37 -0.61
N GLY A 151 4.52 6.97 -0.31
CA GLY A 151 3.33 7.55 -0.89
C GLY A 151 2.15 7.51 0.09
N PHE A 152 0.97 7.79 -0.41
CA PHE A 152 -0.26 7.66 0.37
C PHE A 152 -1.41 7.12 -0.47
N SER A 153 -2.39 6.51 0.17
CA SER A 153 -3.67 6.21 -0.44
C SER A 153 -4.75 7.12 0.12
N ASP A 154 -5.60 7.63 -0.75
CA ASP A 154 -6.54 8.67 -0.41
C ASP A 154 -7.99 8.26 -0.70
N HIS A 155 -8.86 8.55 0.27
CA HIS A 155 -10.31 8.38 0.21
C HIS A 155 -11.04 9.61 0.78
N SER A 156 -10.50 10.81 0.55
CA SER A 156 -11.01 12.07 1.08
C SER A 156 -11.66 12.94 0.00
N GLY A 157 -12.22 14.07 0.37
CA GLY A 157 -12.48 15.18 -0.54
C GLY A 157 -11.21 15.99 -0.82
N ILE A 158 -11.29 16.90 -1.81
CA ILE A 158 -10.13 17.66 -2.31
C ILE A 158 -9.44 18.51 -1.23
N GLU A 159 -10.19 19.05 -0.28
CA GLU A 159 -9.61 19.91 0.77
C GLU A 159 -8.75 19.09 1.75
N CYS A 160 -9.18 17.91 2.16
CA CYS A 160 -8.39 17.00 3.01
C CYS A 160 -7.16 16.51 2.25
N PHE A 161 -7.30 16.16 0.97
CA PHE A 161 -6.21 15.79 0.08
C PHE A 161 -5.12 16.88 0.02
N LYS A 162 -5.50 18.14 -0.21
CA LYS A 162 -4.57 19.27 -0.24
C LYS A 162 -3.86 19.46 1.12
N ARG A 163 -4.61 19.40 2.22
CA ARG A 163 -4.02 19.50 3.57
C ARG A 163 -2.95 18.42 3.81
N PHE A 164 -3.19 17.21 3.34
CA PHE A 164 -2.18 16.15 3.45
C PHE A 164 -0.97 16.45 2.58
N LEU A 165 -1.17 16.89 1.34
CA LEU A 165 -0.08 17.30 0.44
C LEU A 165 0.74 18.46 1.02
N ASP A 166 0.09 19.47 1.61
CA ASP A 166 0.78 20.60 2.23
C ASP A 166 1.71 20.16 3.38
N ALA A 167 1.31 19.13 4.14
CA ALA A 167 2.07 18.64 5.29
C ALA A 167 3.11 17.55 4.94
N TYR A 168 2.88 16.77 3.90
CA TYR A 168 3.66 15.57 3.57
C TYR A 168 4.29 15.59 2.17
N GLY A 169 3.95 16.60 1.32
CA GLY A 169 4.39 16.67 -0.07
C GLY A 169 5.90 16.70 -0.26
N ASP A 170 6.64 17.13 0.77
CA ASP A 170 8.10 17.13 0.81
C ASP A 170 8.72 15.72 0.88
N VAL A 171 7.96 14.71 1.31
CA VAL A 171 8.47 13.36 1.55
C VAL A 171 7.79 12.28 0.70
N ILE A 172 6.60 12.55 0.13
CA ILE A 172 5.87 11.59 -0.68
C ILE A 172 6.24 11.72 -2.16
N GLU A 173 6.13 10.62 -2.89
CA GLU A 173 6.53 10.51 -4.29
C GLU A 173 5.40 10.07 -5.22
N PHE A 174 4.32 9.52 -4.66
CA PHE A 174 3.16 9.03 -5.40
C PHE A 174 1.90 9.01 -4.54
N CYS A 175 0.76 8.94 -5.23
CA CYS A 175 -0.55 8.80 -4.60
C CYS A 175 -1.32 7.65 -5.26
N GLN A 176 -2.02 6.87 -4.43
CA GLN A 176 -2.97 5.85 -4.86
C GLN A 176 -4.39 6.36 -4.57
N ILE A 177 -5.17 6.60 -5.62
CA ILE A 177 -6.55 7.08 -5.51
C ILE A 177 -7.51 6.10 -6.17
N GLN A 178 -8.74 6.04 -5.66
CA GLN A 178 -9.82 5.30 -6.30
C GLN A 178 -10.32 6.09 -7.50
N LEU A 179 -9.89 5.69 -8.69
CA LEU A 179 -10.29 6.30 -9.95
C LEU A 179 -10.59 5.20 -10.96
N ASN A 180 -11.84 5.13 -11.41
CA ASN A 180 -12.31 4.22 -12.44
C ASN A 180 -13.51 4.85 -13.17
N TRP A 181 -14.04 4.18 -14.18
CA TRP A 181 -15.13 4.74 -14.99
C TRP A 181 -16.43 5.00 -14.21
N LEU A 182 -16.70 4.21 -13.16
CA LEU A 182 -17.87 4.36 -12.31
C LEU A 182 -17.68 5.49 -11.29
N ASP A 183 -16.48 5.53 -10.68
CA ASP A 183 -16.16 6.46 -9.58
C ASP A 183 -15.41 7.72 -10.08
N TRP A 184 -15.56 8.08 -11.36
CA TRP A 184 -14.83 9.19 -11.99
C TRP A 184 -14.96 10.52 -11.25
N ASP A 185 -16.16 10.81 -10.76
CA ASP A 185 -16.48 12.04 -10.01
C ASP A 185 -16.58 11.78 -8.49
N PHE A 186 -16.46 10.52 -8.03
CA PHE A 186 -16.55 10.16 -6.62
C PHE A 186 -15.37 10.73 -5.85
N GLN A 187 -15.65 11.38 -4.71
CA GLN A 187 -14.65 12.05 -3.86
C GLN A 187 -13.70 12.96 -4.66
N GLU A 188 -14.23 13.62 -5.69
CA GLU A 188 -13.48 14.55 -6.55
C GLU A 188 -12.20 13.94 -7.19
N ALA A 189 -12.22 12.63 -7.47
CA ALA A 189 -11.07 11.90 -7.97
C ALA A 189 -10.42 12.53 -9.21
N LYS A 190 -11.23 13.01 -10.16
CA LYS A 190 -10.78 13.74 -11.35
C LYS A 190 -10.05 15.05 -11.00
N GLU A 191 -10.52 15.78 -10.00
CA GLU A 191 -9.89 17.03 -9.56
C GLU A 191 -8.56 16.75 -8.85
N LYS A 192 -8.48 15.69 -8.05
CA LYS A 192 -7.22 15.27 -7.41
C LYS A 192 -6.15 14.97 -8.44
N VAL A 193 -6.46 14.21 -9.50
CA VAL A 193 -5.50 13.92 -10.59
C VAL A 193 -4.98 15.18 -11.27
N ARG A 194 -5.80 16.23 -11.35
CA ARG A 194 -5.37 17.52 -11.93
C ARG A 194 -4.48 18.35 -11.01
N ASN A 195 -4.48 18.07 -9.71
CA ASN A 195 -3.68 18.76 -8.70
C ASN A 195 -2.39 18.02 -8.34
N LEU A 196 -2.14 16.86 -8.92
CA LEU A 196 -0.88 16.09 -8.83
C LEU A 196 0.05 16.48 -9.98
#